data_d5b608d5f5a54e24e71a5fadb7b1c42c
#
_entry.id   d5b608d5f5a54e24e71a5fadb7b1c42c
#
_cell.length_a   1.000
_cell.length_b   1.000
_cell.length_c   1.000
_cell.angle_alpha   90.00
_cell.angle_beta   90.00
_cell.angle_gamma   90.00
#
_symmetry.space_group_name_H-M   'P 1'
#
loop_
_entity.id
_entity.type
_entity.pdbx_description
1 polymer ?
#
loop_
_entity_poly.entity_id
_entity_poly.type
_entity_poly.pdbx_seq_one_letter_code
_entity_poly.pdbx_strand_id
1 'polypeptide(L)'
;AIISGAGLPLDLPKWAKGKTLLALIVSSGKAARLIARVWDKRYQYTPDFVVIEGSEAGGHLGFKKEDLLAHTCQTLTEILSDVKKELKVWEEKYKKTIPVFVAGGIDSGKKIAELVKQGAAGVQIATPFIATYECDAAQEFKDMVIQCTEDDIELVTSPAGMPGRAIVNDFVKKT
;
A
#
# COMPACT_ATOMS: atom_id res chain seq x y z
N ALA A 1 -15.72 -2.98 -2.24
CA ALA A 1 -14.52 -3.02 -3.08
C ALA A 1 -13.66 -4.24 -2.75
N ILE A 2 -12.87 -4.71 -3.71
CA ILE A 2 -11.77 -5.64 -3.48
C ILE A 2 -10.47 -4.86 -3.69
N ILE A 3 -9.65 -4.79 -2.65
CA ILE A 3 -8.34 -4.13 -2.67
C ILE A 3 -7.30 -5.25 -2.60
N SER A 4 -6.45 -5.37 -3.61
CA SER A 4 -5.48 -6.47 -3.74
C SER A 4 -4.05 -5.96 -3.79
N GLY A 5 -3.19 -6.56 -2.97
CA GLY A 5 -1.76 -6.28 -2.86
C GLY A 5 -0.96 -7.55 -2.59
N ALA A 6 0.28 -7.40 -2.15
CA ALA A 6 1.25 -8.49 -1.90
C ALA A 6 1.43 -9.41 -3.12
N GLY A 7 1.57 -8.80 -4.29
CA GLY A 7 1.74 -9.47 -5.58
C GLY A 7 1.06 -8.69 -6.71
N LEU A 8 1.06 -9.27 -7.90
CA LEU A 8 0.45 -8.67 -9.08
C LEU A 8 -0.90 -9.34 -9.37
N PRO A 9 -2.06 -8.71 -9.03
CA PRO A 9 -3.39 -9.31 -9.21
C PRO A 9 -3.85 -9.24 -10.68
N LEU A 10 -3.09 -9.83 -11.59
CA LEU A 10 -3.27 -9.68 -13.03
C LEU A 10 -4.62 -10.22 -13.53
N ASP A 11 -5.20 -11.21 -12.85
CA ASP A 11 -6.43 -11.88 -13.28
C ASP A 11 -7.65 -11.52 -12.41
N LEU A 12 -7.52 -10.57 -11.47
CA LEU A 12 -8.63 -10.16 -10.58
C LEU A 12 -9.91 -9.75 -11.34
N PRO A 13 -9.86 -8.98 -12.45
CA PRO A 13 -11.06 -8.62 -13.19
C PRO A 13 -11.80 -9.81 -13.79
N LYS A 14 -11.14 -10.94 -14.04
CA LYS A 14 -11.78 -12.16 -14.53
C LYS A 14 -12.92 -12.62 -13.62
N TRP A 15 -12.76 -12.43 -12.32
CA TRP A 15 -13.68 -12.95 -11.30
C TRP A 15 -14.66 -11.92 -10.75
N ALA A 16 -14.26 -10.66 -10.73
CA ALA A 16 -14.94 -9.62 -9.96
C ALA A 16 -15.38 -8.40 -10.78
N LYS A 17 -14.98 -8.26 -12.07
CA LYS A 17 -15.42 -7.17 -12.95
C LYS A 17 -16.95 -7.07 -12.99
N GLY A 18 -17.47 -5.86 -12.77
CA GLY A 18 -18.90 -5.58 -12.78
C GLY A 18 -19.67 -6.03 -11.54
N LYS A 19 -19.01 -6.70 -10.57
CA LYS A 19 -19.62 -7.14 -9.31
C LYS A 19 -19.30 -6.21 -8.15
N THR A 20 -18.12 -5.61 -8.17
CA THR A 20 -17.65 -4.68 -7.14
C THR A 20 -16.52 -3.82 -7.69
N LEU A 21 -16.15 -2.76 -6.97
CA LEU A 21 -14.98 -1.94 -7.29
C LEU A 21 -13.69 -2.74 -7.08
N LEU A 22 -12.73 -2.59 -7.99
CA LEU A 22 -11.44 -3.28 -7.96
C LEU A 22 -10.30 -2.28 -7.83
N ALA A 23 -9.48 -2.50 -6.83
CA ALA A 23 -8.34 -1.65 -6.55
C ALA A 23 -7.03 -2.44 -6.41
N LEU A 24 -5.93 -1.73 -6.63
CA LEU A 24 -4.57 -2.21 -6.52
C LEU A 24 -3.89 -1.60 -5.32
N ILE A 25 -3.02 -2.36 -4.65
CA ILE A 25 -1.97 -1.80 -3.79
C ILE A 25 -0.65 -1.92 -4.55
N VAL A 26 0.05 -0.81 -4.74
CA VAL A 26 1.32 -0.76 -5.47
C VAL A 26 2.32 0.18 -4.79
N SER A 27 3.61 -0.08 -4.98
CA SER A 27 4.68 0.75 -4.42
C SER A 27 5.48 1.48 -5.53
N SER A 28 4.97 1.51 -6.77
CA SER A 28 5.61 2.24 -7.88
C SER A 28 4.66 2.49 -9.06
N GLY A 29 4.93 3.54 -9.84
CA GLY A 29 4.23 3.81 -11.10
C GLY A 29 4.40 2.68 -12.11
N LYS A 30 5.57 2.03 -12.15
CA LYS A 30 5.84 0.87 -13.02
C LYS A 30 4.89 -0.30 -12.73
N ALA A 31 4.65 -0.61 -11.46
CA ALA A 31 3.71 -1.67 -11.08
C ALA A 31 2.27 -1.30 -11.46
N ALA A 32 1.83 -0.08 -11.18
CA ALA A 32 0.51 0.43 -11.56
C ALA A 32 0.29 0.32 -13.06
N ARG A 33 1.25 0.79 -13.87
CA ARG A 33 1.22 0.69 -15.33
C ARG A 33 1.11 -0.74 -15.82
N LEU A 34 1.93 -1.65 -15.27
CA LEU A 34 1.93 -3.05 -15.69
C LEU A 34 0.56 -3.70 -15.48
N ILE A 35 -0.01 -3.54 -14.28
CA ILE A 35 -1.30 -4.15 -13.94
C ILE A 35 -2.42 -3.52 -14.77
N ALA A 36 -2.48 -2.19 -14.86
CA ALA A 36 -3.50 -1.49 -15.64
C ALA A 36 -3.45 -1.89 -17.12
N ARG A 37 -2.24 -2.04 -17.70
CA ARG A 37 -2.06 -2.53 -19.08
C ARG A 37 -2.58 -3.97 -19.27
N VAL A 38 -2.32 -4.85 -18.32
CA VAL A 38 -2.80 -6.24 -18.40
C VAL A 38 -4.31 -6.30 -18.28
N TRP A 39 -4.88 -5.55 -17.32
CA TRP A 39 -6.33 -5.48 -17.13
C TRP A 39 -7.03 -4.88 -18.36
N ASP A 40 -6.47 -3.82 -18.93
CA ASP A 40 -6.99 -3.22 -20.16
C ASP A 40 -6.95 -4.22 -21.34
N LYS A 41 -5.79 -4.86 -21.58
CA LYS A 41 -5.59 -5.76 -22.71
C LYS A 41 -6.44 -7.03 -22.63
N ARG A 42 -6.54 -7.62 -21.43
CA ARG A 42 -7.21 -8.92 -21.26
C ARG A 42 -8.70 -8.80 -20.95
N TYR A 43 -9.09 -7.75 -20.24
CA TYR A 43 -10.43 -7.66 -19.65
C TYR A 43 -11.19 -6.39 -20.05
N GLN A 44 -10.61 -5.49 -20.85
CA GLN A 44 -11.16 -4.17 -21.16
C GLN A 44 -11.63 -3.48 -19.87
N TYR A 45 -10.74 -3.42 -18.89
CA TYR A 45 -10.99 -2.88 -17.57
C TYR A 45 -9.79 -2.07 -17.07
N THR A 46 -10.03 -1.10 -16.20
CA THR A 46 -9.00 -0.34 -15.52
C THR A 46 -9.33 -0.27 -14.03
N PRO A 47 -8.35 -0.13 -13.13
CA PRO A 47 -8.62 0.01 -11.71
C PRO A 47 -9.66 1.10 -11.42
N ASP A 48 -10.53 0.86 -10.45
CA ASP A 48 -11.49 1.88 -10.01
C ASP A 48 -10.83 2.91 -9.10
N PHE A 49 -9.83 2.49 -8.35
CA PHE A 49 -8.90 3.34 -7.61
C PHE A 49 -7.59 2.58 -7.34
N VAL A 50 -6.59 3.28 -6.87
CA VAL A 50 -5.28 2.72 -6.52
C VAL A 50 -4.90 3.16 -5.11
N VAL A 51 -4.30 2.27 -4.33
CA VAL A 51 -3.63 2.60 -3.07
C VAL A 51 -2.14 2.49 -3.32
N ILE A 52 -1.40 3.55 -3.08
CA ILE A 52 0.07 3.50 -3.08
C ILE A 52 0.57 3.24 -1.66
N GLU A 53 1.57 2.39 -1.54
CA GLU A 53 2.16 2.05 -0.26
C GLU A 53 3.63 2.45 -0.23
N GLY A 54 3.98 3.27 0.76
CA GLY A 54 5.34 3.77 0.96
C GLY A 54 6.22 2.79 1.74
N SER A 55 7.53 3.10 1.77
CA SER A 55 8.54 2.29 2.45
C SER A 55 8.38 2.25 3.99
N GLU A 56 7.60 3.16 4.57
CA GLU A 56 7.33 3.20 6.01
C GLU A 56 6.08 2.39 6.43
N ALA A 57 5.45 1.66 5.50
CA ALA A 57 4.32 0.82 5.84
C ALA A 57 4.73 -0.35 6.75
N GLY A 58 3.81 -0.81 7.59
CA GLY A 58 3.94 -2.04 8.36
C GLY A 58 3.56 -3.26 7.51
N GLY A 59 4.05 -4.45 7.89
CA GLY A 59 3.80 -5.68 7.15
C GLY A 59 4.66 -5.80 5.89
N HIS A 60 4.15 -6.50 4.87
CA HIS A 60 4.88 -6.74 3.62
C HIS A 60 5.13 -5.45 2.84
N LEU A 61 6.32 -5.31 2.28
CA LEU A 61 6.75 -4.14 1.54
C LEU A 61 7.03 -4.48 0.08
N GLY A 62 6.52 -3.66 -0.84
CA GLY A 62 6.72 -3.81 -2.29
C GLY A 62 8.04 -3.23 -2.81
N PHE A 63 9.08 -3.18 -1.98
CA PHE A 63 10.41 -2.64 -2.28
C PHE A 63 11.47 -3.73 -2.18
N LYS A 64 12.64 -3.51 -2.76
CA LYS A 64 13.79 -4.38 -2.55
C LYS A 64 14.36 -4.16 -1.15
N LYS A 65 14.82 -5.24 -0.52
CA LYS A 65 15.40 -5.17 0.84
C LYS A 65 16.61 -4.25 0.88
N GLU A 66 17.44 -4.26 -0.17
CA GLU A 66 18.61 -3.43 -0.30
C GLU A 66 18.26 -1.93 -0.32
N ASP A 67 17.21 -1.55 -1.07
CA ASP A 67 16.76 -0.16 -1.18
C ASP A 67 16.16 0.34 0.15
N LEU A 68 15.47 -0.54 0.88
CA LEU A 68 14.93 -0.25 2.22
C LEU A 68 16.05 0.00 3.23
N LEU A 69 17.07 -0.86 3.24
CA LEU A 69 18.24 -0.74 4.14
C LEU A 69 19.10 0.48 3.81
N ALA A 70 19.22 0.81 2.53
CA ALA A 70 19.99 1.97 2.07
C ALA A 70 19.19 3.30 2.17
N HIS A 71 17.92 3.26 2.57
CA HIS A 71 17.02 4.43 2.57
C HIS A 71 16.94 5.16 1.23
N THR A 72 16.99 4.40 0.11
CA THR A 72 16.95 4.93 -1.26
C THR A 72 15.58 4.78 -1.93
N CYS A 73 14.57 4.34 -1.18
CA CYS A 73 13.22 4.22 -1.69
C CYS A 73 12.62 5.58 -2.03
N GLN A 74 11.79 5.62 -3.07
CA GLN A 74 11.00 6.81 -3.38
C GLN A 74 10.10 7.21 -2.21
N THR A 75 9.94 8.51 -2.02
CA THR A 75 8.98 9.08 -1.06
C THR A 75 7.55 8.85 -1.54
N LEU A 76 6.58 8.91 -0.62
CA LEU A 76 5.14 8.81 -0.97
C LEU A 76 4.73 9.83 -2.03
N THR A 77 5.27 11.04 -1.98
CA THR A 77 4.99 12.12 -2.95
C THR A 77 5.49 11.76 -4.34
N GLU A 78 6.69 11.22 -4.44
CA GLU A 78 7.28 10.78 -5.71
C GLU A 78 6.48 9.62 -6.32
N ILE A 79 6.13 8.62 -5.49
CA ILE A 79 5.31 7.48 -5.93
C ILE A 79 3.91 7.97 -6.38
N LEU A 80 3.29 8.91 -5.64
CA LEU A 80 2.01 9.51 -6.00
C LEU A 80 2.05 10.19 -7.38
N SER A 81 3.09 11.00 -7.61
CA SER A 81 3.31 11.68 -8.88
C SER A 81 3.49 10.68 -10.03
N ASP A 82 4.35 9.68 -9.83
CA ASP A 82 4.61 8.65 -10.84
C ASP A 82 3.38 7.81 -11.17
N VAL A 83 2.64 7.35 -10.16
CA VAL A 83 1.43 6.55 -10.36
C VAL A 83 0.36 7.35 -11.11
N LYS A 84 0.12 8.61 -10.74
CA LYS A 84 -0.84 9.49 -11.45
C LYS A 84 -0.43 9.69 -12.90
N LYS A 85 0.84 9.94 -13.18
CA LYS A 85 1.38 10.08 -14.54
C LYS A 85 1.13 8.81 -15.36
N GLU A 86 1.46 7.65 -14.80
CA GLU A 86 1.32 6.37 -15.49
C GLU A 86 -0.13 6.00 -15.76
N LEU A 87 -1.08 6.35 -14.88
CA LEU A 87 -2.49 6.00 -15.02
C LEU A 87 -3.25 6.92 -16.00
N LYS A 88 -2.72 8.09 -16.32
CA LYS A 88 -3.40 9.10 -17.13
C LYS A 88 -3.91 8.56 -18.48
N VAL A 89 -3.17 7.71 -19.14
CA VAL A 89 -3.54 7.10 -20.42
C VAL A 89 -4.83 6.27 -20.33
N TRP A 90 -5.07 5.60 -19.20
CA TRP A 90 -6.30 4.83 -18.97
C TRP A 90 -7.45 5.71 -18.50
N GLU A 91 -7.18 6.79 -17.75
CA GLU A 91 -8.19 7.81 -17.43
C GLU A 91 -8.77 8.41 -18.70
N GLU A 92 -7.92 8.80 -19.64
CA GLU A 92 -8.31 9.34 -20.94
C GLU A 92 -9.09 8.31 -21.78
N LYS A 93 -8.57 7.07 -21.87
CA LYS A 93 -9.19 5.98 -22.63
C LYS A 93 -10.58 5.62 -22.11
N TYR A 94 -10.72 5.50 -20.79
CA TYR A 94 -11.97 5.07 -20.13
C TYR A 94 -12.86 6.25 -19.71
N LYS A 95 -12.42 7.48 -19.96
CA LYS A 95 -13.12 8.73 -19.61
C LYS A 95 -13.56 8.75 -18.15
N LYS A 96 -12.68 8.32 -17.25
CA LYS A 96 -12.91 8.31 -15.80
C LYS A 96 -11.64 8.70 -15.05
N THR A 97 -11.80 9.35 -13.90
CA THR A 97 -10.70 9.56 -12.97
C THR A 97 -10.42 8.26 -12.21
N ILE A 98 -9.14 7.96 -11.98
CA ILE A 98 -8.69 6.86 -11.11
C ILE A 98 -8.14 7.46 -9.82
N PRO A 99 -8.92 7.54 -8.73
CA PRO A 99 -8.45 8.09 -7.47
C PRO A 99 -7.24 7.32 -6.94
N VAL A 100 -6.24 8.05 -6.43
CA VAL A 100 -5.05 7.46 -5.82
C VAL A 100 -5.04 7.80 -4.33
N PHE A 101 -5.14 6.78 -3.50
CA PHE A 101 -5.00 6.86 -2.05
C PHE A 101 -3.56 6.56 -1.64
N VAL A 102 -3.15 7.04 -0.48
CA VAL A 102 -1.77 6.92 0.01
C VAL A 102 -1.75 6.19 1.35
N ALA A 103 -0.82 5.25 1.51
CA ALA A 103 -0.63 4.44 2.72
C ALA A 103 0.85 4.37 3.14
N GLY A 104 1.08 4.09 4.41
CA GLY A 104 2.41 3.87 4.99
C GLY A 104 2.98 5.12 5.67
N GLY A 105 3.29 4.99 6.95
CA GLY A 105 3.89 6.03 7.77
C GLY A 105 3.04 7.29 7.95
N ILE A 106 1.71 7.19 7.88
CA ILE A 106 0.79 8.32 8.04
C ILE A 106 0.19 8.26 9.44
N ASP A 107 0.54 9.23 10.27
CA ASP A 107 0.26 9.25 11.70
C ASP A 107 -0.50 10.50 12.19
N SER A 108 -0.62 11.53 11.36
CA SER A 108 -1.15 12.81 11.78
C SER A 108 -2.06 13.47 10.73
N GLY A 109 -3.01 14.26 11.21
CA GLY A 109 -3.87 15.09 10.35
C GLY A 109 -3.10 16.09 9.49
N LYS A 110 -1.94 16.57 9.95
CA LYS A 110 -1.05 17.45 9.18
C LYS A 110 -0.51 16.71 7.95
N LYS A 111 0.03 15.49 8.12
CA LYS A 111 0.54 14.65 7.03
C LYS A 111 -0.56 14.29 6.03
N ILE A 112 -1.77 13.99 6.52
CA ILE A 112 -2.95 13.77 5.67
C ILE A 112 -3.24 15.00 4.80
N ALA A 113 -3.32 16.19 5.42
CA ALA A 113 -3.62 17.41 4.69
C ALA A 113 -2.55 17.76 3.64
N GLU A 114 -1.28 17.51 3.93
CA GLU A 114 -0.17 17.69 2.98
C GLU A 114 -0.29 16.76 1.77
N LEU A 115 -0.56 15.47 1.99
CA LEU A 115 -0.72 14.49 0.91
C LEU A 115 -1.95 14.80 0.03
N VAL A 116 -3.06 15.20 0.63
CA VAL A 116 -4.27 15.62 -0.11
C VAL A 116 -3.99 16.88 -0.94
N LYS A 117 -3.26 17.87 -0.41
CA LYS A 117 -2.83 19.05 -1.18
C LYS A 117 -1.93 18.69 -2.37
N GLN A 118 -1.17 17.60 -2.27
CA GLN A 118 -0.34 17.06 -3.37
C GLN A 118 -1.15 16.22 -4.37
N GLY A 119 -2.44 16.07 -4.14
CA GLY A 119 -3.38 15.44 -5.07
C GLY A 119 -3.67 13.97 -4.79
N ALA A 120 -3.41 13.50 -3.56
CA ALA A 120 -3.98 12.24 -3.10
C ALA A 120 -5.51 12.38 -2.95
N ALA A 121 -6.25 11.34 -3.29
CA ALA A 121 -7.70 11.28 -3.10
C ALA A 121 -8.08 11.06 -1.62
N GLY A 122 -7.14 10.60 -0.82
CA GLY A 122 -7.27 10.32 0.60
C GLY A 122 -6.11 9.46 1.08
N VAL A 123 -6.23 8.91 2.28
CA VAL A 123 -5.20 8.08 2.90
C VAL A 123 -5.78 6.76 3.40
N GLN A 124 -4.93 5.73 3.51
CA GLN A 124 -5.22 4.49 4.21
C GLN A 124 -4.32 4.42 5.44
N ILE A 125 -4.92 4.25 6.61
CA ILE A 125 -4.25 4.21 7.90
C ILE A 125 -4.67 2.93 8.62
N ALA A 126 -3.74 2.20 9.22
CA ALA A 126 -4.01 0.98 9.97
C ALA A 126 -3.48 1.03 11.41
N THR A 127 -2.19 1.22 11.60
CA THR A 127 -1.52 1.08 12.90
C THR A 127 -2.15 1.90 14.04
N PRO A 128 -2.50 3.20 13.87
CA PRO A 128 -3.15 3.96 14.94
C PRO A 128 -4.51 3.38 15.38
N PHE A 129 -5.22 2.71 14.47
CA PHE A 129 -6.51 2.10 14.79
C PHE A 129 -6.39 0.74 15.50
N ILE A 130 -5.25 0.07 15.41
CA ILE A 130 -5.02 -1.18 16.15
C ILE A 130 -5.09 -0.93 17.67
N ALA A 131 -4.58 0.20 18.14
CA ALA A 131 -4.54 0.56 19.54
C ALA A 131 -5.87 1.09 20.11
N THR A 132 -6.94 1.14 19.31
CA THR A 132 -8.24 1.65 19.74
C THR A 132 -9.10 0.60 20.44
N TYR A 133 -10.12 1.04 21.16
CA TYR A 133 -11.09 0.14 21.80
C TYR A 133 -11.93 -0.63 20.78
N GLU A 134 -12.21 -0.02 19.62
CA GLU A 134 -13.02 -0.59 18.55
C GLU A 134 -12.31 -1.73 17.80
N CYS A 135 -10.99 -1.80 17.88
CA CYS A 135 -10.24 -2.91 17.31
C CYS A 135 -10.45 -4.18 18.16
N ASP A 136 -10.83 -5.28 17.52
CA ASP A 136 -11.07 -6.58 18.16
C ASP A 136 -9.80 -7.45 18.31
N ALA A 137 -8.61 -6.89 18.05
CA ALA A 137 -7.35 -7.56 18.30
C ALA A 137 -7.16 -7.88 19.80
N ALA A 138 -6.44 -8.96 20.09
CA ALA A 138 -6.09 -9.33 21.46
C ALA A 138 -5.41 -8.19 22.20
N GLN A 139 -5.68 -8.03 23.50
CA GLN A 139 -5.18 -6.91 24.27
C GLN A 139 -3.63 -6.89 24.29
N GLU A 140 -3.00 -8.05 24.40
CA GLU A 140 -1.55 -8.19 24.39
C GLU A 140 -0.91 -7.66 23.10
N PHE A 141 -1.61 -7.81 21.97
CA PHE A 141 -1.17 -7.27 20.69
C PHE A 141 -1.30 -5.74 20.65
N LYS A 142 -2.40 -5.18 21.17
CA LYS A 142 -2.60 -3.74 21.30
C LYS A 142 -1.54 -3.11 22.22
N ASP A 143 -1.29 -3.75 23.35
CA ASP A 143 -0.29 -3.29 24.33
C ASP A 143 1.12 -3.30 23.72
N MET A 144 1.46 -4.29 22.92
CA MET A 144 2.72 -4.34 22.19
C MET A 144 2.85 -3.16 21.20
N VAL A 145 1.78 -2.86 20.45
CA VAL A 145 1.77 -1.72 19.52
C VAL A 145 1.89 -0.38 20.24
N ILE A 146 1.26 -0.24 21.42
CA ILE A 146 1.32 0.99 22.23
C ILE A 146 2.70 1.21 22.86
N GLN A 147 3.35 0.12 23.29
CA GLN A 147 4.62 0.17 24.03
C GLN A 147 5.83 0.21 23.10
N CYS A 148 5.72 -0.25 21.86
CA CYS A 148 6.85 -0.30 20.94
C CYS A 148 7.34 1.11 20.57
N THR A 149 8.65 1.20 20.39
CA THR A 149 9.37 2.36 19.88
C THR A 149 9.89 2.08 18.47
N GLU A 150 10.50 3.06 17.82
CA GLU A 150 11.13 2.86 16.50
C GLU A 150 12.25 1.82 16.56
N ASP A 151 12.95 1.69 17.68
CA ASP A 151 14.04 0.73 17.90
C ASP A 151 13.55 -0.73 17.99
N ASP A 152 12.26 -0.94 18.25
CA ASP A 152 11.63 -2.25 18.31
C ASP A 152 11.13 -2.73 16.92
N ILE A 153 11.28 -1.92 15.87
CA ILE A 153 10.77 -2.21 14.54
C ILE A 153 11.92 -2.53 13.59
N GLU A 154 11.91 -3.75 13.05
CA GLU A 154 12.95 -4.19 12.12
C GLU A 154 12.39 -4.61 10.76
N LEU A 155 13.30 -4.63 9.76
CA LEU A 155 13.05 -5.25 8.47
C LEU A 155 13.30 -6.74 8.56
N VAL A 156 12.22 -7.51 8.41
CA VAL A 156 12.23 -8.96 8.42
C VAL A 156 11.99 -9.52 7.03
N THR A 157 12.37 -10.77 6.80
CA THR A 157 11.95 -11.50 5.59
C THR A 157 10.77 -12.38 5.99
N SER A 158 9.60 -12.16 5.38
CA SER A 158 8.43 -12.96 5.66
C SER A 158 8.57 -14.40 5.14
N PRO A 159 7.79 -15.37 5.64
CA PRO A 159 7.76 -16.72 5.08
C PRO A 159 7.44 -16.79 3.57
N ALA A 160 6.80 -15.75 3.04
CA ALA A 160 6.53 -15.61 1.60
C ALA A 160 7.73 -15.06 0.80
N GLY A 161 8.89 -14.83 1.45
CA GLY A 161 10.11 -14.32 0.81
C GLY A 161 10.11 -12.82 0.52
N MET A 162 9.09 -12.09 0.97
CA MET A 162 9.02 -10.63 0.82
C MET A 162 9.60 -9.92 2.03
N PRO A 163 10.29 -8.77 1.84
CA PRO A 163 10.66 -7.93 2.98
C PRO A 163 9.39 -7.40 3.66
N GLY A 164 9.45 -7.26 4.96
CA GLY A 164 8.38 -6.70 5.76
C GLY A 164 8.92 -5.93 6.93
N ARG A 165 8.07 -5.09 7.53
CA ARG A 165 8.39 -4.37 8.77
C ARG A 165 7.54 -4.93 9.89
N ALA A 166 8.19 -5.34 10.99
CA ALA A 166 7.54 -5.97 12.13
C ALA A 166 8.13 -5.47 13.45
N ILE A 167 7.30 -5.48 14.49
CA ILE A 167 7.78 -5.33 15.87
C ILE A 167 8.51 -6.64 16.24
N VAL A 168 9.76 -6.50 16.68
CA VAL A 168 10.60 -7.65 17.04
C VAL A 168 10.17 -8.23 18.37
N ASN A 169 9.79 -9.49 18.36
CA ASN A 169 9.47 -10.28 19.54
C ASN A 169 10.19 -11.63 19.49
N ASP A 170 10.00 -12.47 20.50
CA ASP A 170 10.66 -13.76 20.58
C ASP A 170 10.29 -14.73 19.45
N PHE A 171 9.13 -14.55 18.82
CA PHE A 171 8.73 -15.30 17.65
C PHE A 171 9.52 -14.86 16.42
N VAL A 172 9.58 -13.55 16.16
CA VAL A 172 10.32 -12.97 15.02
C VAL A 172 11.81 -13.31 15.10
N LYS A 173 12.40 -13.35 16.31
CA LYS A 173 13.82 -13.70 16.51
C LYS A 173 14.14 -15.17 16.20
N LYS A 174 13.13 -16.05 16.16
CA LYS A 174 13.29 -17.49 15.91
C LYS A 174 13.01 -17.88 14.46
N THR A 175 12.54 -16.95 13.65
CA THR A 175 12.23 -17.15 12.23
C THR A 175 13.27 -16.49 11.34
#